data_5b5649a8950aafcb62803896677f8156
#
_entry.id   5b5649a8950aafcb62803896677f8156
#
_cell.length_a   1.000
_cell.length_b   1.000
_cell.length_c   1.000
_cell.angle_alpha   90.00
_cell.angle_beta   90.00
_cell.angle_gamma   90.00
#
_symmetry.space_group_name_H-M   'P 1'
#
loop_
_entity.id
_entity.type
_entity.pdbx_description
1 polymer ?
#
loop_
_entity_poly.entity_id
_entity_poly.type
_entity_poly.pdbx_seq_one_letter_code
_entity_poly.pdbx_strand_id
1 'polypeptide(L)'
;MVKLKNIALISSFLFALNSYSETLIQVDISEQRLYLISNNKVLSSYPISSSSYGEGQKENSFKTPLGTHTIKEMIGSNATKDTIFISRINTKRTASLIKEPIDTENDYVTSRIMWLEGDEEGYNKGGAVDSYRRYIYIHGTQEEGLIGVKASHGCIRMFNNDVIELYKKVNIGTKVLIKA
;
A
#
# COMPACT_ATOMS: atom_id res chain seq x y z
N MET A 1 -16.70 -70.10 -24.37
CA MET A 1 -15.72 -69.33 -23.60
C MET A 1 -15.69 -67.89 -24.14
N VAL A 2 -16.33 -66.94 -23.46
CA VAL A 2 -16.37 -65.55 -23.88
C VAL A 2 -15.36 -64.78 -23.01
N LYS A 3 -14.34 -64.15 -23.62
CA LYS A 3 -13.36 -63.34 -22.93
C LYS A 3 -13.90 -61.95 -22.73
N LEU A 4 -14.18 -61.56 -21.49
CA LEU A 4 -14.44 -60.17 -21.11
C LEU A 4 -13.15 -59.36 -21.25
N LYS A 5 -13.19 -58.29 -22.04
CA LYS A 5 -12.14 -57.26 -22.10
C LYS A 5 -12.45 -56.20 -21.04
N ASN A 6 -11.55 -56.06 -20.07
CA ASN A 6 -11.59 -54.97 -19.13
C ASN A 6 -11.24 -53.66 -19.82
N ILE A 7 -12.19 -52.71 -19.88
CA ILE A 7 -11.96 -51.34 -20.30
C ILE A 7 -11.67 -50.55 -19.03
N ALA A 8 -10.41 -50.14 -18.88
CA ALA A 8 -10.01 -49.22 -17.81
C ALA A 8 -10.43 -47.80 -18.22
N LEU A 9 -11.39 -47.23 -17.46
CA LEU A 9 -11.78 -45.85 -17.59
C LEU A 9 -10.68 -44.97 -16.91
N ILE A 10 -9.86 -44.30 -17.69
CA ILE A 10 -8.92 -43.29 -17.21
C ILE A 10 -9.71 -42.00 -17.02
N SER A 11 -10.08 -41.72 -15.78
CA SER A 11 -10.66 -40.42 -15.37
C SER A 11 -9.54 -39.38 -15.29
N SER A 12 -9.44 -38.55 -16.34
CA SER A 12 -8.55 -37.39 -16.34
C SER A 12 -9.15 -36.29 -15.45
N PHE A 13 -8.61 -36.15 -14.25
CA PHE A 13 -8.87 -34.99 -13.37
C PHE A 13 -8.18 -33.77 -13.98
N LEU A 14 -8.95 -32.92 -14.66
CA LEU A 14 -8.51 -31.57 -15.01
C LEU A 14 -8.42 -30.73 -13.72
N PHE A 15 -7.23 -30.56 -13.20
CA PHE A 15 -6.97 -29.50 -12.23
C PHE A 15 -7.08 -28.15 -12.96
N ALA A 16 -8.18 -27.45 -12.75
CA ALA A 16 -8.29 -26.05 -13.12
C ALA A 16 -7.30 -25.27 -12.22
N LEU A 17 -6.14 -24.92 -12.78
CA LEU A 17 -5.24 -23.94 -12.16
C LEU A 17 -5.98 -22.61 -12.13
N ASN A 18 -6.60 -22.28 -10.99
CA ASN A 18 -7.05 -20.94 -10.71
C ASN A 18 -5.80 -20.04 -10.66
N SER A 19 -5.47 -19.42 -11.78
CA SER A 19 -4.50 -18.34 -11.84
C SER A 19 -5.09 -17.17 -11.06
N TYR A 20 -4.78 -17.08 -9.76
CA TYR A 20 -5.04 -15.87 -9.00
C TYR A 20 -4.22 -14.76 -9.66
N SER A 21 -4.92 -13.79 -10.20
CA SER A 21 -4.31 -12.56 -10.71
C SER A 21 -3.61 -11.87 -9.54
N GLU A 22 -2.29 -11.94 -9.52
CA GLU A 22 -1.50 -11.29 -8.47
C GLU A 22 -1.56 -9.76 -8.69
N THR A 23 -2.19 -9.08 -7.74
CA THR A 23 -2.26 -7.62 -7.71
C THR A 23 -1.05 -7.09 -6.96
N LEU A 24 -0.31 -6.17 -7.57
CA LEU A 24 0.88 -5.51 -7.04
C LEU A 24 0.66 -4.00 -6.99
N ILE A 25 1.03 -3.37 -5.89
CA ILE A 25 1.25 -1.92 -5.83
C ILE A 25 2.72 -1.65 -6.13
N GLN A 26 3.00 -0.77 -7.08
CA GLN A 26 4.34 -0.22 -7.30
C GLN A 26 4.34 1.26 -6.97
N VAL A 27 5.20 1.66 -6.04
CA VAL A 27 5.46 3.06 -5.70
C VAL A 27 6.77 3.47 -6.36
N ASP A 28 6.71 4.46 -7.25
CA ASP A 28 7.86 5.08 -7.90
C ASP A 28 8.09 6.45 -7.26
N ILE A 29 9.15 6.54 -6.44
CA ILE A 29 9.47 7.77 -5.70
C ILE A 29 10.01 8.84 -6.66
N SER A 30 10.71 8.46 -7.73
CA SER A 30 11.24 9.41 -8.70
C SER A 30 10.12 10.13 -9.46
N GLU A 31 9.01 9.45 -9.72
CA GLU A 31 7.84 9.99 -10.42
C GLU A 31 6.78 10.57 -9.46
N GLN A 32 6.93 10.35 -8.14
CA GLN A 32 5.91 10.61 -7.13
C GLN A 32 4.56 9.99 -7.52
N ARG A 33 4.59 8.71 -7.92
CA ARG A 33 3.41 7.98 -8.38
C ARG A 33 3.32 6.59 -7.77
N LEU A 34 2.09 6.17 -7.58
CA LEU A 34 1.72 4.81 -7.21
C LEU A 34 0.94 4.18 -8.37
N TYR A 35 1.29 2.97 -8.74
CA TYR A 35 0.65 2.16 -9.77
C TYR A 35 0.03 0.91 -9.15
N LEU A 36 -1.22 0.65 -9.46
CA LEU A 36 -1.86 -0.63 -9.19
C LEU A 36 -1.73 -1.49 -10.44
N ILE A 37 -1.05 -2.62 -10.32
CA ILE A 37 -0.70 -3.51 -11.43
C ILE A 37 -1.36 -4.88 -11.22
N SER A 38 -1.91 -5.45 -12.25
CA SER A 38 -2.37 -6.84 -12.26
C SER A 38 -2.10 -7.47 -13.62
N ASN A 39 -1.60 -8.71 -13.64
CA ASN A 39 -1.22 -9.41 -14.86
C ASN A 39 -0.30 -8.56 -15.77
N ASN A 40 0.70 -7.89 -15.20
CA ASN A 40 1.63 -6.99 -15.88
C ASN A 40 0.97 -5.80 -16.61
N LYS A 41 -0.28 -5.47 -16.27
CA LYS A 41 -0.99 -4.28 -16.79
C LYS A 41 -1.25 -3.30 -15.68
N VAL A 42 -1.00 -2.02 -15.94
CA VAL A 42 -1.39 -0.94 -15.05
C VAL A 42 -2.91 -0.78 -15.08
N LEU A 43 -3.56 -1.01 -13.95
CA LEU A 43 -5.01 -0.84 -13.78
C LEU A 43 -5.38 0.59 -13.39
N SER A 44 -4.55 1.20 -12.55
CA SER A 44 -4.76 2.58 -12.07
C SER A 44 -3.40 3.18 -11.70
N SER A 45 -3.31 4.51 -11.77
CA SER A 45 -2.14 5.23 -11.23
C SER A 45 -2.59 6.48 -10.49
N TYR A 46 -1.89 6.79 -9.40
CA TYR A 46 -2.23 7.87 -8.49
C TYR A 46 -0.99 8.71 -8.19
N PRO A 47 -1.08 10.03 -8.14
CA PRO A 47 -0.02 10.84 -7.60
C PRO A 47 0.10 10.61 -6.09
N ILE A 48 1.31 10.71 -5.57
CA ILE A 48 1.62 10.50 -4.15
C ILE A 48 2.52 11.62 -3.63
N SER A 49 2.74 11.61 -2.31
CA SER A 49 3.83 12.34 -1.68
C SER A 49 4.62 11.39 -0.79
N SER A 50 5.90 11.19 -1.11
CA SER A 50 6.85 10.44 -0.31
C SER A 50 7.64 11.37 0.62
N SER A 51 8.62 10.84 1.35
CA SER A 51 9.38 11.62 2.34
C SER A 51 10.19 12.75 1.74
N SER A 52 10.12 13.95 2.37
CA SER A 52 11.00 15.08 2.11
C SER A 52 12.47 14.80 2.51
N TYR A 53 12.69 13.80 3.39
CA TYR A 53 14.03 13.35 3.80
C TYR A 53 14.64 12.32 2.84
N GLY A 54 13.93 11.99 1.73
CA GLY A 54 14.37 11.02 0.74
C GLY A 54 14.11 9.57 1.13
N GLU A 55 14.88 8.65 0.54
CA GLU A 55 14.74 7.20 0.68
C GLU A 55 15.70 6.64 1.72
N GLY A 56 15.24 5.61 2.48
CA GLY A 56 16.13 4.91 3.43
C GLY A 56 15.39 4.09 4.48
N GLN A 57 16.11 3.10 4.99
CA GLN A 57 15.54 2.03 5.81
C GLN A 57 15.56 2.33 7.31
N LYS A 58 16.50 3.19 7.76
CA LYS A 58 16.82 3.33 9.18
C LYS A 58 15.68 3.95 9.98
N GLU A 59 15.41 3.39 11.15
CA GLU A 59 14.49 3.95 12.15
C GLU A 59 14.89 5.39 12.53
N ASN A 60 13.91 6.24 12.78
CA ASN A 60 14.04 7.67 13.12
C ASN A 60 14.71 8.53 12.03
N SER A 61 14.89 8.01 10.81
CA SER A 61 15.41 8.78 9.69
C SER A 61 14.35 9.64 8.99
N PHE A 62 13.07 9.39 9.25
CA PHE A 62 11.93 9.97 8.53
C PHE A 62 11.91 9.68 7.02
N LYS A 63 12.75 8.77 6.55
CA LYS A 63 12.88 8.41 5.13
C LYS A 63 11.87 7.34 4.73
N THR A 64 11.43 7.36 3.47
CA THR A 64 10.60 6.30 2.90
C THR A 64 11.44 5.06 2.63
N PRO A 65 11.10 3.87 3.18
CA PRO A 65 11.85 2.66 2.94
C PRO A 65 11.65 2.16 1.51
N LEU A 66 12.70 1.54 0.95
CA LEU A 66 12.67 0.89 -0.36
C LEU A 66 12.48 -0.63 -0.23
N GLY A 67 12.23 -1.27 -1.37
CA GLY A 67 12.14 -2.72 -1.49
C GLY A 67 10.72 -3.25 -1.40
N THR A 68 10.61 -4.56 -1.22
CA THR A 68 9.33 -5.27 -1.21
C THR A 68 8.69 -5.22 0.18
N HIS A 69 7.41 -4.93 0.20
CA HIS A 69 6.56 -4.89 1.38
C HIS A 69 5.28 -5.67 1.13
N THR A 70 4.55 -5.90 2.20
CA THR A 70 3.19 -6.48 2.17
C THR A 70 2.25 -5.59 2.98
N ILE A 71 1.03 -5.39 2.50
CA ILE A 71 -0.02 -4.77 3.32
C ILE A 71 -0.34 -5.71 4.48
N LYS A 72 0.05 -5.34 5.69
CA LYS A 72 -0.15 -6.13 6.92
C LYS A 72 -1.50 -5.87 7.55
N GLU A 73 -1.91 -4.62 7.58
CA GLU A 73 -3.18 -4.19 8.16
C GLU A 73 -3.85 -3.13 7.30
N MET A 74 -5.18 -3.16 7.33
CA MET A 74 -6.03 -2.20 6.65
C MET A 74 -7.01 -1.59 7.63
N ILE A 75 -6.97 -0.25 7.82
CA ILE A 75 -7.74 0.45 8.85
C ILE A 75 -8.60 1.53 8.19
N GLY A 76 -9.82 1.71 8.71
CA GLY A 76 -10.71 2.79 8.28
C GLY A 76 -11.76 2.38 7.24
N SER A 77 -12.05 1.09 7.04
CA SER A 77 -13.05 0.60 6.05
C SER A 77 -14.40 1.33 6.15
N ASN A 78 -14.86 1.63 7.37
CA ASN A 78 -16.13 2.31 7.65
C ASN A 78 -15.97 3.79 8.00
N ALA A 79 -14.75 4.35 7.88
CA ALA A 79 -14.52 5.76 8.16
C ALA A 79 -15.04 6.62 7.00
N THR A 80 -15.61 7.77 7.33
CA THR A 80 -15.93 8.79 6.34
C THR A 80 -14.65 9.35 5.71
N LYS A 81 -14.78 9.95 4.54
CA LYS A 81 -13.68 10.68 3.91
C LYS A 81 -13.16 11.75 4.87
N ASP A 82 -11.87 12.03 4.81
CA ASP A 82 -11.15 13.02 5.61
C ASP A 82 -11.14 12.76 7.14
N THR A 83 -11.64 11.60 7.59
CA THR A 83 -11.55 11.20 8.99
C THR A 83 -10.11 11.19 9.46
N ILE A 84 -9.82 11.88 10.57
CA ILE A 84 -8.50 11.93 11.21
C ILE A 84 -8.28 10.66 12.03
N PHE A 85 -7.12 10.04 11.84
CA PHE A 85 -6.63 8.94 12.68
C PHE A 85 -5.44 9.42 13.54
N ILE A 86 -5.49 9.14 14.83
CA ILE A 86 -4.37 9.35 15.76
C ILE A 86 -4.00 7.99 16.34
N SER A 87 -2.74 7.60 16.22
CA SER A 87 -2.29 6.26 16.61
C SER A 87 -3.17 5.14 16.02
N ARG A 88 -3.63 5.31 14.77
CA ARG A 88 -4.50 4.38 14.03
C ARG A 88 -5.95 4.29 14.54
N ILE A 89 -6.29 5.08 15.55
CA ILE A 89 -7.65 5.14 16.12
C ILE A 89 -8.45 6.20 15.38
N ASN A 90 -9.65 5.84 14.92
CA ASN A 90 -10.59 6.78 14.32
C ASN A 90 -11.07 7.78 15.38
N THR A 91 -10.73 9.04 15.20
CA THR A 91 -11.09 10.14 16.13
C THR A 91 -12.54 10.60 15.97
N LYS A 92 -13.24 10.15 14.92
CA LYS A 92 -14.55 10.64 14.47
C LYS A 92 -14.57 12.13 14.10
N ARG A 93 -13.40 12.78 14.01
CA ARG A 93 -13.24 14.14 13.51
C ARG A 93 -12.77 14.08 12.06
N THR A 94 -13.12 15.08 11.28
CA THR A 94 -12.67 15.28 9.90
C THR A 94 -11.65 16.41 9.83
N ALA A 95 -10.68 16.27 8.94
CA ALA A 95 -9.70 17.31 8.65
C ALA A 95 -10.26 18.31 7.64
N SER A 96 -9.88 19.57 7.77
CA SER A 96 -10.02 20.57 6.73
C SER A 96 -8.92 20.37 5.70
N LEU A 97 -9.26 20.21 4.43
CA LEU A 97 -8.28 19.98 3.36
C LEU A 97 -7.55 21.28 3.01
N ILE A 98 -6.24 21.19 2.88
CA ILE A 98 -5.33 22.25 2.47
C ILE A 98 -4.92 21.97 1.02
N LYS A 99 -5.32 22.83 0.11
CA LYS A 99 -5.06 22.68 -1.33
C LYS A 99 -3.83 23.47 -1.79
N GLU A 100 -3.42 24.39 -0.98
CA GLU A 100 -2.18 25.15 -1.16
C GLU A 100 -0.98 24.26 -0.83
N PRO A 101 0.19 24.45 -1.47
CA PRO A 101 1.40 23.68 -1.18
C PRO A 101 2.05 24.13 0.13
N ILE A 102 1.35 23.94 1.23
CA ILE A 102 1.76 24.35 2.58
C ILE A 102 1.96 23.10 3.43
N ASP A 103 3.14 22.97 4.02
CA ASP A 103 3.48 21.99 5.05
C ASP A 103 3.09 22.56 6.41
N THR A 104 2.27 21.83 7.17
CA THR A 104 1.75 22.27 8.45
C THR A 104 2.33 21.45 9.60
N GLU A 105 2.28 21.97 10.83
CA GLU A 105 2.75 21.25 12.01
C GLU A 105 2.01 19.92 12.25
N ASN A 106 0.76 19.82 11.76
CA ASN A 106 -0.09 18.66 11.96
C ASN A 106 -0.13 17.80 10.68
N ASP A 107 0.77 16.84 10.56
CA ASP A 107 0.75 15.83 9.49
C ASP A 107 -0.29 14.74 9.80
N TYR A 108 -1.59 15.04 9.55
CA TYR A 108 -2.64 14.08 9.85
C TYR A 108 -2.72 12.93 8.86
N VAL A 109 -2.80 11.72 9.42
CA VAL A 109 -3.21 10.52 8.69
C VAL A 109 -4.73 10.55 8.56
N THR A 110 -5.24 10.52 7.31
CA THR A 110 -6.68 10.66 7.07
C THR A 110 -7.27 9.54 6.21
N SER A 111 -8.58 9.41 6.22
CA SER A 111 -9.43 8.55 5.39
C SER A 111 -9.18 7.06 5.52
N ARG A 112 -8.01 6.55 5.13
CA ARG A 112 -7.65 5.11 5.11
C ARG A 112 -6.18 4.95 5.47
N ILE A 113 -5.87 3.79 6.06
CA ILE A 113 -4.50 3.36 6.34
C ILE A 113 -4.31 1.96 5.78
N MET A 114 -3.28 1.79 4.96
CA MET A 114 -2.71 0.51 4.59
C MET A 114 -1.32 0.44 5.23
N TRP A 115 -1.17 -0.35 6.29
CA TRP A 115 0.07 -0.44 7.08
C TRP A 115 0.98 -1.50 6.50
N LEU A 116 2.21 -1.13 6.20
CA LEU A 116 3.17 -1.95 5.48
C LEU A 116 4.10 -2.70 6.42
N GLU A 117 4.32 -3.99 6.14
CA GLU A 117 5.39 -4.80 6.69
C GLU A 117 6.45 -5.01 5.62
N GLY A 118 7.73 -4.83 5.95
CA GLY A 118 8.82 -5.18 5.04
C GLY A 118 8.93 -6.69 4.85
N ASP A 119 9.34 -7.13 3.67
CA ASP A 119 9.51 -8.56 3.35
C ASP A 119 10.97 -9.02 3.42
N GLU A 120 11.93 -8.09 3.45
CA GLU A 120 13.36 -8.33 3.29
C GLU A 120 14.09 -8.18 4.64
N GLU A 121 14.45 -9.34 5.26
CA GLU A 121 15.14 -9.38 6.55
C GLU A 121 16.46 -8.58 6.50
N GLY A 122 16.67 -7.71 7.50
CA GLY A 122 17.85 -6.86 7.61
C GLY A 122 17.89 -5.68 6.64
N TYR A 123 16.93 -5.58 5.71
CA TYR A 123 16.83 -4.45 4.78
C TYR A 123 15.63 -3.55 5.10
N ASN A 124 14.41 -4.09 5.15
CA ASN A 124 13.21 -3.34 5.53
C ASN A 124 12.35 -4.07 6.57
N LYS A 125 12.87 -5.21 7.09
CA LYS A 125 12.24 -6.02 8.13
C LYS A 125 13.25 -6.34 9.24
N GLY A 126 12.77 -6.28 10.49
CA GLY A 126 13.55 -6.57 11.69
C GLY A 126 14.48 -5.44 12.12
N GLY A 127 14.90 -5.48 13.39
CA GLY A 127 15.86 -4.55 13.98
C GLY A 127 15.48 -3.07 13.81
N ALA A 128 16.46 -2.24 13.48
CA ALA A 128 16.33 -0.80 13.30
C ALA A 128 15.89 -0.37 11.89
N VAL A 129 15.49 -1.33 11.03
CA VAL A 129 15.04 -1.05 9.65
C VAL A 129 13.60 -1.50 9.41
N ASP A 130 12.92 -2.00 10.43
CA ASP A 130 11.60 -2.63 10.34
C ASP A 130 10.51 -1.62 9.95
N SER A 131 10.00 -1.72 8.72
CA SER A 131 8.98 -0.80 8.18
C SER A 131 7.67 -0.82 8.98
N TYR A 132 7.27 -1.99 9.50
CA TYR A 132 6.06 -2.10 10.31
C TYR A 132 6.22 -1.38 11.66
N ARG A 133 7.33 -1.58 12.34
CA ARG A 133 7.65 -0.89 13.59
C ARG A 133 7.90 0.60 13.42
N ARG A 134 8.35 1.02 12.23
CA ARG A 134 8.50 2.42 11.83
C ARG A 134 7.19 3.09 11.44
N TYR A 135 6.05 2.38 11.48
CA TYR A 135 4.73 2.90 11.15
C TYR A 135 4.64 3.45 9.71
N ILE A 136 5.19 2.70 8.75
CA ILE A 136 5.12 3.09 7.33
C ILE A 136 3.74 2.72 6.77
N TYR A 137 3.02 3.74 6.29
CA TYR A 137 1.66 3.62 5.76
C TYR A 137 1.56 4.11 4.33
N ILE A 138 0.55 3.62 3.60
CA ILE A 138 -0.10 4.32 2.50
C ILE A 138 -1.41 4.88 3.06
N HIS A 139 -1.61 6.21 3.00
CA HIS A 139 -2.74 6.87 3.67
C HIS A 139 -3.17 8.17 2.99
N GLY A 140 -4.36 8.66 3.30
CA GLY A 140 -4.80 9.99 2.92
C GLY A 140 -4.16 11.08 3.80
N THR A 141 -4.10 12.30 3.29
CA THR A 141 -3.58 13.47 4.01
C THR A 141 -4.55 14.65 3.95
N GLN A 142 -4.47 15.55 4.90
CA GLN A 142 -5.12 16.86 4.81
C GLN A 142 -4.39 17.81 3.87
N GLU A 143 -3.08 17.61 3.68
CA GLU A 143 -2.20 18.46 2.88
C GLU A 143 -2.21 18.02 1.42
N GLU A 144 -3.39 18.02 0.80
CA GLU A 144 -3.56 17.58 -0.59
C GLU A 144 -2.79 18.46 -1.59
N GLY A 145 -2.47 19.71 -1.23
CA GLY A 145 -1.65 20.61 -2.06
C GLY A 145 -0.18 20.17 -2.19
N LEU A 146 0.28 19.23 -1.35
CA LEU A 146 1.63 18.66 -1.41
C LEU A 146 1.69 17.30 -2.13
N ILE A 147 0.58 16.79 -2.64
CA ILE A 147 0.59 15.57 -3.46
C ILE A 147 1.26 15.86 -4.80
N GLY A 148 2.21 14.99 -5.19
CA GLY A 148 3.05 15.14 -6.37
C GLY A 148 4.48 15.58 -6.07
N VAL A 149 4.79 15.96 -4.81
CA VAL A 149 6.13 16.32 -4.37
C VAL A 149 6.52 15.56 -3.11
N LYS A 150 7.80 15.49 -2.80
CA LYS A 150 8.33 14.88 -1.56
C LYS A 150 8.05 15.82 -0.38
N ALA A 151 7.15 15.42 0.54
CA ALA A 151 6.76 16.23 1.69
C ALA A 151 6.47 15.43 2.97
N SER A 152 6.33 14.10 2.92
CA SER A 152 5.99 13.29 4.08
C SER A 152 7.19 13.07 5.03
N HIS A 153 6.91 12.43 6.18
CA HIS A 153 7.90 11.97 7.15
C HIS A 153 8.13 10.45 7.11
N GLY A 154 8.08 9.86 5.90
CA GLY A 154 8.35 8.44 5.67
C GLY A 154 7.21 7.65 5.05
N CYS A 155 5.97 8.00 5.32
CA CYS A 155 4.79 7.38 4.74
C CYS A 155 4.57 7.79 3.28
N ILE A 156 3.66 7.10 2.60
CA ILE A 156 3.20 7.41 1.23
C ILE A 156 1.82 8.06 1.37
N ARG A 157 1.77 9.39 1.17
CA ARG A 157 0.54 10.18 1.24
C ARG A 157 -0.17 10.16 -0.11
N MET A 158 -1.50 10.12 -0.10
CA MET A 158 -2.37 10.18 -1.28
C MET A 158 -3.49 11.21 -1.10
N PHE A 159 -4.10 11.65 -2.19
CA PHE A 159 -5.40 12.30 -2.11
C PHE A 159 -6.41 11.40 -1.39
N ASN A 160 -7.31 12.00 -0.63
CA ASN A 160 -8.29 11.23 0.16
C ASN A 160 -9.22 10.38 -0.72
N ASN A 161 -9.63 10.88 -1.89
CA ASN A 161 -10.42 10.10 -2.84
C ASN A 161 -9.62 8.91 -3.40
N ASP A 162 -8.36 9.13 -3.74
CA ASP A 162 -7.49 8.12 -4.36
C ASP A 162 -7.16 6.99 -3.39
N VAL A 163 -6.85 7.31 -2.13
CA VAL A 163 -6.59 6.26 -1.12
C VAL A 163 -7.84 5.44 -0.81
N ILE A 164 -9.04 6.06 -0.83
CA ILE A 164 -10.31 5.35 -0.66
C ILE A 164 -10.57 4.42 -1.86
N GLU A 165 -10.27 4.85 -3.07
CA GLU A 165 -10.40 4.05 -4.28
C GLU A 165 -9.42 2.87 -4.27
N LEU A 166 -8.13 3.13 -4.00
CA LEU A 166 -7.10 2.10 -3.90
C LEU A 166 -7.43 1.06 -2.83
N TYR A 167 -7.87 1.51 -1.65
CA TYR A 167 -8.24 0.66 -0.52
C TYR A 167 -9.31 -0.39 -0.88
N LYS A 168 -10.24 -0.07 -1.77
CA LYS A 168 -11.30 -0.98 -2.24
C LYS A 168 -10.79 -2.03 -3.23
N LYS A 169 -9.63 -1.80 -3.83
CA LYS A 169 -9.06 -2.64 -4.90
C LYS A 169 -7.97 -3.60 -4.40
N VAL A 170 -7.55 -3.46 -3.15
CA VAL A 170 -6.46 -4.24 -2.55
C VAL A 170 -6.92 -4.93 -1.27
N ASN A 171 -6.12 -5.87 -0.77
CA ASN A 171 -6.42 -6.63 0.44
C ASN A 171 -5.17 -6.74 1.32
N ILE A 172 -5.35 -7.18 2.56
CA ILE A 172 -4.25 -7.68 3.40
C ILE A 172 -3.53 -8.80 2.62
N GLY A 173 -2.21 -8.75 2.58
CA GLY A 173 -1.37 -9.64 1.79
C GLY A 173 -0.98 -9.09 0.41
N THR A 174 -1.61 -8.00 -0.08
CA THR A 174 -1.19 -7.37 -1.35
C THR A 174 0.26 -6.91 -1.25
N LYS A 175 1.07 -7.26 -2.26
CA LYS A 175 2.48 -6.86 -2.36
C LYS A 175 2.62 -5.41 -2.76
N VAL A 176 3.66 -4.76 -2.20
CA VAL A 176 3.98 -3.36 -2.46
C VAL A 176 5.48 -3.25 -2.73
N LEU A 177 5.86 -2.89 -3.94
CA LEU A 177 7.24 -2.58 -4.31
C LEU A 177 7.46 -1.08 -4.25
N ILE A 178 8.38 -0.62 -3.41
CA ILE A 178 8.79 0.78 -3.32
C ILE A 178 10.18 0.92 -3.94
N LYS A 179 10.28 1.73 -4.99
CA LYS A 179 11.53 2.01 -5.70
C LYS A 179 11.80 3.51 -5.79
N ALA A 180 13.10 3.87 -5.93
CA ALA A 180 13.59 5.24 -6.18
C ALA A 180 13.36 5.64 -7.63
#